data_b2fdf96b750e8793cc07b1c41d319f4f
#
_entry.id   b2fdf96b750e8793cc07b1c41d319f4f
#
_cell.length_a   1.000
_cell.length_b   1.000
_cell.length_c   1.000
_cell.angle_alpha   90.00
_cell.angle_beta   90.00
_cell.angle_gamma   90.00
#
_symmetry.space_group_name_H-M   'P 1'
#
loop_
_entity.id
_entity.type
_entity.pdbx_description
1 polymer ?
#
loop_
_entity_poly.entity_id
_entity_poly.type
_entity_poly.pdbx_seq_one_letter_code
_entity_poly.pdbx_strand_id
1 'polypeptide(L)'
;QFCQSFVQRKQTVFVGASKHSTALIEALVQLAITIITNDYQALSIAQREDPGMIYLCGGELEAGTNALVGDIATWTFSKFDADLCFLEVVGINEHEITSRSLAESFVYRTMLHHTKGKKIIYTDGKHLGQVPGFMIDRTFSMDHLIVPREVPAYLHTYFAQAGVVIDSLAASK
;
A
#
# COMPACT_ATOMS: atom_id res chain seq x y z
N GLN A 1 -6.63 -8.08 -10.75
CA GLN A 1 -8.10 -8.15 -10.75
C GLN A 1 -8.69 -7.95 -9.34
N PHE A 2 -8.23 -8.69 -8.30
CA PHE A 2 -8.81 -8.57 -6.96
C PHE A 2 -8.78 -7.14 -6.41
N CYS A 3 -7.67 -6.43 -6.50
CA CYS A 3 -7.57 -5.05 -6.00
C CYS A 3 -8.51 -4.06 -6.71
N GLN A 4 -8.95 -4.35 -7.93
CA GLN A 4 -9.90 -3.52 -8.66
C GLN A 4 -11.30 -3.50 -8.00
N SER A 5 -11.68 -4.55 -7.27
CA SER A 5 -12.97 -4.64 -6.58
C SER A 5 -13.12 -3.62 -5.43
N PHE A 6 -12.01 -3.08 -4.93
CA PHE A 6 -12.03 -2.04 -3.88
C PHE A 6 -12.26 -0.64 -4.43
N VAL A 7 -12.04 -0.43 -5.72
CA VAL A 7 -11.89 0.91 -6.32
C VAL A 7 -13.11 1.27 -7.16
N GLN A 8 -13.55 2.53 -7.04
CA GLN A 8 -14.62 3.11 -7.84
C GLN A 8 -14.08 4.23 -8.74
N ARG A 9 -14.78 4.50 -9.84
CA ARG A 9 -14.40 5.59 -10.75
C ARG A 9 -14.32 6.93 -10.03
N LYS A 10 -13.39 7.79 -10.47
CA LYS A 10 -13.12 9.15 -9.95
C LYS A 10 -12.52 9.19 -8.53
N GLN A 11 -12.20 8.07 -7.93
CA GLN A 11 -11.51 8.05 -6.65
C GLN A 11 -10.04 8.44 -6.78
N THR A 12 -9.49 8.97 -5.70
CA THR A 12 -8.05 9.18 -5.50
C THR A 12 -7.49 8.01 -4.70
N VAL A 13 -6.44 7.38 -5.22
CA VAL A 13 -5.84 6.18 -4.66
C VAL A 13 -4.35 6.39 -4.41
N PHE A 14 -3.90 6.19 -3.19
CA PHE A 14 -2.47 6.09 -2.89
C PHE A 14 -1.96 4.68 -3.15
N VAL A 15 -0.83 4.57 -3.83
CA VAL A 15 -0.14 3.29 -4.04
C VAL A 15 1.30 3.43 -3.60
N GLY A 16 1.68 2.72 -2.54
CA GLY A 16 3.06 2.67 -2.06
C GLY A 16 3.96 1.84 -2.97
N ALA A 17 5.19 2.30 -3.18
CA ALA A 17 6.19 1.64 -4.00
C ALA A 17 6.56 0.27 -3.43
N SER A 18 6.52 -0.76 -4.26
CA SER A 18 6.88 -2.13 -3.88
C SER A 18 7.24 -2.95 -5.11
N LYS A 19 7.62 -4.19 -4.91
CA LYS A 19 7.84 -5.11 -6.04
C LYS A 19 6.58 -5.40 -6.86
N HIS A 20 5.39 -5.13 -6.30
CA HIS A 20 4.09 -5.39 -6.95
C HIS A 20 3.35 -4.11 -7.34
N SER A 21 3.82 -2.93 -6.92
CA SER A 21 3.12 -1.66 -7.14
C SER A 21 2.93 -1.31 -8.61
N THR A 22 3.92 -1.55 -9.45
CA THR A 22 3.82 -1.27 -10.89
C THR A 22 2.69 -2.07 -11.54
N ALA A 23 2.61 -3.39 -11.27
CA ALA A 23 1.52 -4.22 -11.78
C ALA A 23 0.14 -3.83 -11.20
N LEU A 24 0.10 -3.37 -9.95
CA LEU A 24 -1.11 -2.85 -9.33
C LEU A 24 -1.55 -1.55 -10.02
N ILE A 25 -0.64 -0.62 -10.26
CA ILE A 25 -0.91 0.64 -10.95
C ILE A 25 -1.42 0.38 -12.37
N GLU A 26 -0.78 -0.54 -13.11
CA GLU A 26 -1.25 -0.95 -14.44
C GLU A 26 -2.70 -1.46 -14.44
N ALA A 27 -3.06 -2.24 -13.43
CA ALA A 27 -4.42 -2.74 -13.29
C ALA A 27 -5.43 -1.66 -12.91
N LEU A 28 -5.03 -0.71 -12.06
CA LEU A 28 -5.91 0.33 -11.52
C LEU A 28 -6.12 1.50 -12.49
N VAL A 29 -5.10 1.87 -13.25
CA VAL A 29 -5.15 3.06 -14.13
C VAL A 29 -6.26 2.98 -15.18
N GLN A 30 -6.69 1.76 -15.54
CA GLN A 30 -7.80 1.52 -16.47
C GLN A 30 -9.18 1.90 -15.91
N LEU A 31 -9.28 2.20 -14.62
CA LEU A 31 -10.55 2.46 -13.94
C LEU A 31 -10.98 3.94 -13.94
N ALA A 32 -10.29 4.80 -14.67
CA ALA A 32 -10.53 6.26 -14.70
C ALA A 32 -10.51 6.87 -13.29
N ILE A 33 -9.42 6.65 -12.58
CA ILE A 33 -9.12 7.15 -11.22
C ILE A 33 -7.89 8.05 -11.23
N THR A 34 -7.64 8.70 -10.11
CA THR A 34 -6.39 9.42 -9.85
C THR A 34 -5.49 8.55 -8.95
N ILE A 35 -4.30 8.23 -9.41
CA ILE A 35 -3.29 7.50 -8.63
C ILE A 35 -2.20 8.46 -8.19
N ILE A 36 -1.84 8.43 -6.92
CA ILE A 36 -0.69 9.15 -6.37
C ILE A 36 0.25 8.12 -5.79
N THR A 37 1.50 8.12 -6.26
CA THR A 37 2.45 7.06 -5.92
C THR A 37 3.87 7.61 -5.72
N ASN A 38 4.64 6.88 -4.93
CA ASN A 38 6.09 7.07 -4.81
C ASN A 38 6.89 6.02 -5.62
N ASP A 39 6.23 5.23 -6.46
CA ASP A 39 6.88 4.29 -7.37
C ASP A 39 7.30 4.99 -8.66
N TYR A 40 8.62 5.24 -8.85
CA TYR A 40 9.11 5.91 -10.06
C TYR A 40 8.86 5.10 -11.34
N GLN A 41 8.67 3.80 -11.27
CA GLN A 41 8.37 2.95 -12.43
C GLN A 41 6.98 3.25 -13.02
N ALA A 42 6.11 3.93 -12.26
CA ALA A 42 4.82 4.41 -12.75
C ALA A 42 4.97 5.35 -13.98
N LEU A 43 6.13 5.99 -14.16
CA LEU A 43 6.41 6.80 -15.36
C LEU A 43 6.27 5.99 -16.66
N SER A 44 6.65 4.73 -16.66
CA SER A 44 6.51 3.86 -17.84
C SER A 44 5.06 3.59 -18.21
N ILE A 45 4.17 3.61 -17.23
CA ILE A 45 2.72 3.43 -17.42
C ILE A 45 2.09 4.72 -17.93
N ALA A 46 2.47 5.86 -17.35
CA ALA A 46 1.96 7.17 -17.72
C ALA A 46 2.29 7.58 -19.19
N GLN A 47 3.29 6.95 -19.80
CA GLN A 47 3.66 7.16 -21.20
C GLN A 47 2.79 6.38 -22.21
N ARG A 48 1.93 5.48 -21.74
CA ARG A 48 1.01 4.72 -22.60
C ARG A 48 -0.24 5.55 -22.92
N GLU A 49 -0.93 5.17 -24.00
CA GLU A 49 -2.15 5.87 -24.44
C GLU A 49 -3.25 5.79 -23.36
N ASP A 50 -3.85 6.95 -23.07
CA ASP A 50 -5.01 7.16 -22.20
C ASP A 50 -4.92 6.51 -20.81
N PRO A 51 -3.83 6.74 -20.05
CA PRO A 51 -3.83 6.36 -18.64
C PRO A 51 -4.79 7.25 -17.87
N GLY A 52 -5.38 6.74 -16.81
CA GLY A 52 -5.92 7.58 -15.75
C GLY A 52 -4.84 8.56 -15.25
N MET A 53 -5.20 9.51 -14.41
CA MET A 53 -4.24 10.49 -13.93
C MET A 53 -3.28 9.86 -12.92
N ILE A 54 -1.97 9.93 -13.21
CA ILE A 54 -0.91 9.47 -12.30
C ILE A 54 -0.10 10.68 -11.84
N TYR A 55 -0.07 10.88 -10.52
CA TYR A 55 0.85 11.81 -9.87
C TYR A 55 2.00 11.02 -9.25
N LEU A 56 3.21 11.28 -9.72
CA LEU A 56 4.41 10.78 -9.07
C LEU A 56 4.88 11.81 -8.04
N CYS A 57 5.11 11.40 -6.81
CA CYS A 57 5.71 12.28 -5.82
C CYS A 57 7.16 12.61 -6.22
N GLY A 58 7.68 13.71 -5.73
CA GLY A 58 9.12 13.98 -5.74
C GLY A 58 9.84 13.20 -4.64
N GLY A 59 11.12 13.46 -4.48
CA GLY A 59 11.93 12.90 -3.39
C GLY A 59 13.22 12.26 -3.85
N GLU A 60 13.82 11.50 -2.95
CA GLU A 60 15.08 10.80 -3.16
C GLU A 60 14.81 9.36 -3.56
N LEU A 61 15.52 8.85 -4.57
CA LEU A 61 15.44 7.45 -4.93
C LEU A 61 16.14 6.59 -3.88
N GLU A 62 15.40 5.71 -3.23
CA GLU A 62 15.97 4.77 -2.29
C GLU A 62 16.72 3.66 -3.02
N ALA A 63 18.02 3.52 -2.72
CA ALA A 63 18.91 2.58 -3.41
C ALA A 63 18.39 1.13 -3.35
N GLY A 64 18.40 0.45 -4.50
CA GLY A 64 17.95 -0.94 -4.61
C GLY A 64 16.44 -1.14 -4.59
N THR A 65 15.67 -0.06 -4.66
CA THR A 65 14.20 -0.08 -4.69
C THR A 65 13.66 0.73 -5.87
N ASN A 66 12.34 0.71 -6.05
CA ASN A 66 11.61 1.59 -6.95
C ASN A 66 10.95 2.79 -6.21
N ALA A 67 11.30 3.00 -4.94
CA ALA A 67 10.66 3.98 -4.08
C ALA A 67 11.36 5.35 -4.11
N LEU A 68 10.55 6.40 -4.23
CA LEU A 68 10.93 7.75 -3.87
C LEU A 68 10.56 8.00 -2.40
N VAL A 69 11.51 8.51 -1.63
CA VAL A 69 11.37 8.70 -0.18
C VAL A 69 11.86 10.10 0.24
N GLY A 70 11.88 10.36 1.53
CA GLY A 70 12.37 11.60 2.12
C GLY A 70 11.29 12.66 2.28
N ASP A 71 11.71 13.86 2.68
CA ASP A 71 10.81 14.94 3.09
C ASP A 71 9.91 15.42 1.96
N ILE A 72 10.44 15.49 0.72
CA ILE A 72 9.66 15.92 -0.46
C ILE A 72 8.55 14.90 -0.75
N ALA A 73 8.86 13.60 -0.69
CA ALA A 73 7.86 12.55 -0.88
C ALA A 73 6.77 12.63 0.20
N THR A 74 7.18 12.70 1.46
CA THR A 74 6.27 12.83 2.60
C THR A 74 5.39 14.08 2.50
N TRP A 75 6.00 15.23 2.18
CA TRP A 75 5.26 16.48 1.99
C TRP A 75 4.24 16.37 0.85
N THR A 76 4.60 15.73 -0.27
CA THR A 76 3.68 15.55 -1.40
C THR A 76 2.41 14.83 -0.94
N PHE A 77 2.55 13.67 -0.27
CA PHE A 77 1.38 12.92 0.21
C PHE A 77 0.55 13.69 1.24
N SER A 78 1.17 14.58 2.03
CA SER A 78 0.45 15.42 2.97
C SER A 78 -0.45 16.49 2.34
N LYS A 79 -0.34 16.72 1.03
CA LYS A 79 -1.16 17.71 0.28
C LYS A 79 -2.38 17.11 -0.39
N PHE A 80 -2.53 15.81 -0.35
CA PHE A 80 -3.67 15.11 -0.93
C PHE A 80 -4.43 14.35 0.15
N ASP A 81 -5.71 14.14 -0.10
CA ASP A 81 -6.53 13.17 0.61
C ASP A 81 -6.90 12.05 -0.36
N ALA A 82 -6.70 10.81 0.04
CA ALA A 82 -7.07 9.66 -0.77
C ALA A 82 -8.35 8.98 -0.24
N ASP A 83 -9.10 8.41 -1.16
CA ASP A 83 -10.25 7.55 -0.82
C ASP A 83 -9.79 6.15 -0.40
N LEU A 84 -8.67 5.68 -0.98
CA LEU A 84 -8.06 4.40 -0.64
C LEU A 84 -6.55 4.50 -0.64
N CYS A 85 -5.90 3.59 0.10
CA CYS A 85 -4.47 3.33 -0.09
C CYS A 85 -4.18 1.83 -0.17
N PHE A 86 -3.15 1.51 -0.96
CA PHE A 86 -2.56 0.18 -1.06
C PHE A 86 -1.10 0.25 -0.65
N LEU A 87 -0.73 -0.50 0.40
CA LEU A 87 0.64 -0.53 0.90
C LEU A 87 1.14 -1.98 1.07
N GLU A 88 2.31 -2.29 0.52
CA GLU A 88 3.02 -3.52 0.83
C GLU A 88 3.84 -3.32 2.10
N VAL A 89 3.65 -4.21 3.09
CA VAL A 89 4.40 -4.17 4.34
C VAL A 89 5.31 -5.38 4.47
N VAL A 90 6.41 -5.22 5.19
CA VAL A 90 7.39 -6.29 5.41
C VAL A 90 6.94 -7.20 6.52
N GLY A 91 6.56 -6.63 7.66
CA GLY A 91 6.13 -7.35 8.85
C GLY A 91 4.80 -6.83 9.38
N ILE A 92 4.08 -7.71 10.07
CA ILE A 92 2.81 -7.41 10.71
C ILE A 92 2.60 -8.33 11.91
N ASN A 93 2.22 -7.74 13.04
CA ASN A 93 1.75 -8.45 14.22
C ASN A 93 0.48 -7.80 14.79
N GLU A 94 0.11 -8.11 16.03
CA GLU A 94 -1.07 -7.56 16.71
C GLU A 94 -0.96 -6.05 17.01
N HIS A 95 0.25 -5.49 16.96
CA HIS A 95 0.49 -4.12 17.42
C HIS A 95 0.85 -3.17 16.30
N GLU A 96 1.63 -3.63 15.32
CA GLU A 96 2.22 -2.74 14.32
C GLU A 96 2.45 -3.41 12.96
N ILE A 97 2.59 -2.56 11.95
CA ILE A 97 3.02 -2.88 10.60
C ILE A 97 4.35 -2.19 10.32
N THR A 98 5.24 -2.84 9.57
CA THR A 98 6.60 -2.35 9.33
C THR A 98 7.00 -2.29 7.87
N SER A 99 7.94 -1.39 7.56
CA SER A 99 8.58 -1.20 6.27
C SER A 99 10.06 -1.59 6.30
N ARG A 100 10.68 -1.60 5.12
CA ARG A 100 12.10 -1.94 4.96
C ARG A 100 13.04 -0.90 5.51
N SER A 101 12.67 0.38 5.40
CA SER A 101 13.49 1.50 5.82
C SER A 101 12.72 2.52 6.65
N LEU A 102 13.46 3.33 7.41
CA LEU A 102 12.88 4.44 8.17
C LEU A 102 12.27 5.48 7.24
N ALA A 103 12.94 5.80 6.13
CA ALA A 103 12.44 6.78 5.16
C ALA A 103 11.13 6.34 4.51
N GLU A 104 11.02 5.05 4.12
CA GLU A 104 9.79 4.46 3.61
C GLU A 104 8.66 4.50 4.66
N SER A 105 8.98 4.24 5.94
CA SER A 105 7.99 4.24 7.01
C SER A 105 7.29 5.60 7.18
N PHE A 106 8.01 6.70 7.02
CA PHE A 106 7.44 8.05 7.08
C PHE A 106 6.49 8.34 5.91
N VAL A 107 6.87 7.93 4.70
CA VAL A 107 6.01 8.07 3.51
C VAL A 107 4.72 7.27 3.68
N TYR A 108 4.82 6.01 4.08
CA TYR A 108 3.67 5.12 4.25
C TYR A 108 2.75 5.55 5.39
N ARG A 109 3.32 6.03 6.51
CA ARG A 109 2.53 6.63 7.60
C ARG A 109 1.73 7.82 7.10
N THR A 110 2.34 8.69 6.30
CA THR A 110 1.66 9.85 5.73
C THR A 110 0.53 9.43 4.80
N MET A 111 0.75 8.43 3.93
CA MET A 111 -0.31 7.86 3.10
C MET A 111 -1.49 7.35 3.94
N LEU A 112 -1.21 6.57 5.00
CA LEU A 112 -2.27 6.05 5.88
C LEU A 112 -3.07 7.17 6.56
N HIS A 113 -2.39 8.18 7.09
CA HIS A 113 -3.04 9.27 7.82
C HIS A 113 -3.85 10.20 6.89
N HIS A 114 -3.49 10.30 5.62
CA HIS A 114 -4.20 11.07 4.60
C HIS A 114 -5.16 10.24 3.75
N THR A 115 -5.43 9.00 4.15
CA THR A 115 -6.46 8.16 3.55
C THR A 115 -7.74 8.23 4.38
N LYS A 116 -8.81 8.76 3.78
CA LYS A 116 -10.12 8.93 4.46
C LYS A 116 -10.98 7.68 4.42
N GLY A 117 -10.81 6.85 3.40
CA GLY A 117 -11.54 5.61 3.22
C GLY A 117 -10.70 4.39 3.54
N LYS A 118 -10.75 3.36 2.70
CA LYS A 118 -10.16 2.05 2.99
C LYS A 118 -8.64 2.04 2.90
N LYS A 119 -8.01 1.49 3.92
CA LYS A 119 -6.58 1.22 4.02
C LYS A 119 -6.33 -0.26 3.80
N ILE A 120 -5.77 -0.59 2.64
CA ILE A 120 -5.56 -1.96 2.19
C ILE A 120 -4.08 -2.27 2.28
N ILE A 121 -3.74 -3.15 3.20
CA ILE A 121 -2.38 -3.61 3.45
C ILE A 121 -2.21 -4.97 2.78
N TYR A 122 -1.07 -5.19 2.15
CA TYR A 122 -0.72 -6.49 1.62
C TYR A 122 0.72 -6.87 1.97
N THR A 123 1.00 -8.15 2.04
CA THR A 123 2.32 -8.69 2.39
C THR A 123 2.55 -10.03 1.67
N ASP A 124 3.82 -10.41 1.48
CA ASP A 124 4.17 -11.74 0.99
C ASP A 124 3.99 -12.85 2.06
N GLY A 125 3.62 -12.45 3.27
CA GLY A 125 3.30 -13.34 4.38
C GLY A 125 4.50 -13.98 5.06
N LYS A 126 5.74 -13.60 4.73
CA LYS A 126 6.94 -14.18 5.36
C LYS A 126 7.07 -13.84 6.83
N HIS A 127 6.61 -12.66 7.23
CA HIS A 127 6.77 -12.12 8.57
C HIS A 127 5.39 -11.85 9.24
N LEU A 128 4.47 -12.81 9.11
CA LEU A 128 3.23 -12.81 9.89
C LEU A 128 3.53 -13.13 11.36
N GLY A 129 3.15 -12.23 12.26
CA GLY A 129 3.49 -12.29 13.68
C GLY A 129 4.88 -11.73 14.02
N GLN A 130 5.62 -11.23 13.04
CA GLN A 130 6.94 -10.64 13.20
C GLN A 130 6.99 -9.26 12.56
N VAL A 131 7.80 -8.38 13.13
CA VAL A 131 7.90 -6.98 12.69
C VAL A 131 9.36 -6.54 12.47
N PRO A 132 10.07 -7.18 11.51
CA PRO A 132 11.38 -6.70 11.12
C PRO A 132 11.25 -5.32 10.45
N GLY A 133 12.29 -4.51 10.60
CA GLY A 133 12.34 -3.19 9.97
C GLY A 133 11.81 -2.06 10.85
N PHE A 134 11.12 -1.12 10.25
CA PHE A 134 10.73 0.14 10.89
C PHE A 134 9.21 0.29 10.95
N MET A 135 8.69 0.63 12.11
CA MET A 135 7.26 0.81 12.32
C MET A 135 6.68 1.89 11.40
N ILE A 136 5.68 1.51 10.63
CA ILE A 136 4.87 2.45 9.86
C ILE A 136 3.77 3.02 10.75
N ASP A 137 2.92 2.15 11.27
CA ASP A 137 1.79 2.51 12.11
C ASP A 137 1.28 1.28 12.88
N ARG A 138 0.25 1.48 13.69
CA ARG A 138 -0.41 0.41 14.42
C ARG A 138 -1.29 -0.44 13.50
N THR A 139 -1.42 -1.71 13.82
CA THR A 139 -2.16 -2.68 13.01
C THR A 139 -3.62 -2.32 12.79
N PHE A 140 -4.27 -1.67 13.77
CA PHE A 140 -5.67 -1.25 13.65
C PHE A 140 -5.90 -0.05 12.72
N SER A 141 -4.83 0.55 12.15
CA SER A 141 -4.95 1.59 11.13
C SER A 141 -5.32 1.05 9.75
N MET A 142 -5.50 -0.27 9.60
CA MET A 142 -5.88 -0.90 8.33
C MET A 142 -7.30 -1.47 8.37
N ASP A 143 -7.94 -1.55 7.20
CA ASP A 143 -9.27 -2.13 7.04
C ASP A 143 -9.21 -3.53 6.41
N HIS A 144 -8.26 -3.75 5.49
CA HIS A 144 -8.05 -5.03 4.80
C HIS A 144 -6.60 -5.47 4.87
N LEU A 145 -6.41 -6.77 5.09
CA LEU A 145 -5.13 -7.45 4.98
C LEU A 145 -5.19 -8.50 3.88
N ILE A 146 -4.42 -8.32 2.82
CA ILE A 146 -4.30 -9.27 1.72
C ILE A 146 -3.04 -10.09 1.89
N VAL A 147 -3.16 -11.41 1.94
CA VAL A 147 -2.04 -12.34 2.12
C VAL A 147 -2.11 -13.50 1.13
N PRO A 148 -0.96 -14.02 0.65
CA PRO A 148 -0.92 -15.15 -0.28
C PRO A 148 -0.99 -16.52 0.41
N ARG A 149 -1.12 -16.58 1.74
CA ARG A 149 -1.10 -17.79 2.55
C ARG A 149 -2.03 -17.69 3.77
N GLU A 150 -2.21 -18.79 4.47
CA GLU A 150 -2.99 -18.81 5.69
C GLU A 150 -2.34 -17.93 6.78
N VAL A 151 -3.18 -17.19 7.47
CA VAL A 151 -2.80 -16.37 8.62
C VAL A 151 -2.84 -17.25 9.87
N PRO A 152 -1.84 -17.19 10.76
CA PRO A 152 -1.88 -17.89 12.04
C PRO A 152 -3.19 -17.62 12.81
N ALA A 153 -3.77 -18.65 13.41
CA ALA A 153 -5.10 -18.57 14.02
C ALA A 153 -5.24 -17.44 15.06
N TYR A 154 -4.20 -17.20 15.85
CA TYR A 154 -4.20 -16.13 16.85
C TYR A 154 -4.26 -14.73 16.23
N LEU A 155 -3.52 -14.51 15.13
CA LEU A 155 -3.57 -13.24 14.37
C LEU A 155 -4.91 -13.08 13.68
N HIS A 156 -5.44 -14.16 13.09
CA HIS A 156 -6.76 -14.13 12.47
C HIS A 156 -7.83 -13.70 13.48
N THR A 157 -7.82 -14.27 14.68
CA THR A 157 -8.75 -13.91 15.75
C THR A 157 -8.59 -12.44 16.15
N TYR A 158 -7.35 -11.97 16.31
CA TYR A 158 -7.07 -10.59 16.68
C TYR A 158 -7.59 -9.60 15.62
N PHE A 159 -7.24 -9.83 14.36
CA PHE A 159 -7.65 -8.94 13.26
C PHE A 159 -9.17 -8.90 13.08
N ALA A 160 -9.84 -10.05 13.21
CA ALA A 160 -11.30 -10.10 13.16
C ALA A 160 -11.95 -9.28 14.29
N GLN A 161 -11.41 -9.35 15.51
CA GLN A 161 -11.86 -8.53 16.63
C GLN A 161 -11.58 -7.03 16.44
N ALA A 162 -10.49 -6.69 15.76
CA ALA A 162 -10.15 -5.33 15.40
C ALA A 162 -10.95 -4.79 14.21
N GLY A 163 -11.81 -5.59 13.58
CA GLY A 163 -12.60 -5.21 12.41
C GLY A 163 -11.83 -5.25 11.09
N VAL A 164 -10.66 -5.88 11.06
CA VAL A 164 -9.85 -6.02 9.85
C VAL A 164 -10.35 -7.23 9.05
N VAL A 165 -10.62 -7.02 7.78
CA VAL A 165 -10.99 -8.09 6.84
C VAL A 165 -9.73 -8.75 6.30
N ILE A 166 -9.62 -10.08 6.42
CA ILE A 166 -8.49 -10.84 5.89
C ILE A 166 -8.90 -11.50 4.57
N ASP A 167 -8.19 -11.14 3.51
CA ASP A 167 -8.36 -11.71 2.17
C ASP A 167 -7.19 -12.63 1.85
N SER A 168 -7.39 -13.94 2.06
CA SER A 168 -6.38 -14.93 1.72
C SER A 168 -6.44 -15.26 0.23
N LEU A 169 -5.35 -14.97 -0.49
CA LEU A 169 -5.17 -15.34 -1.89
C LEU A 169 -4.54 -16.75 -2.04
N ALA A 170 -4.53 -17.54 -0.97
CA ALA A 170 -4.10 -18.93 -1.06
C ALA A 170 -4.91 -19.63 -2.14
N ALA A 171 -4.23 -20.17 -3.15
CA ALA A 171 -4.83 -20.74 -4.34
C ALA A 171 -5.98 -21.68 -3.97
N SER A 172 -7.16 -21.35 -4.44
CA SER A 172 -8.24 -22.33 -4.58
C SER A 172 -7.69 -23.44 -5.46
N LYS A 173 -7.45 -24.61 -4.85
CA LYS A 173 -7.08 -25.85 -5.59
C LYS A 173 -8.18 -26.24 -6.51
#